data_a023f4bfdcda6a33f9b41d216f769b61
#
_entry.id   a023f4bfdcda6a33f9b41d216f769b61
#
_cell.length_a   1.000
_cell.length_b   1.000
_cell.length_c   1.000
_cell.angle_alpha   90.00
_cell.angle_beta   90.00
_cell.angle_gamma   90.00
#
_symmetry.space_group_name_H-M   'P 1'
#
loop_
_entity.id
_entity.type
_entity.pdbx_description
1 polymer ?
#
loop_
_entity_poly.entity_id
_entity_poly.type
_entity_poly.pdbx_seq_one_letter_code
_entity_poly.pdbx_strand_id
1 'polypeptide(L)'
;MIYDFDIGGKDTAIYLRDITRNIRFRRDVLANITIYDEYDIVDNETPEHIAEKLYGNPNYHWIIMLVNEKYDYINDFPLSYYDLEKHIINSYGTTMHNIHHYEDSNGYIVDSTSAGASSITNYQYEELLNESKRRIKVVPKGIIEQIITEFKKII
;
A
#
# COMPACT_ATOMS: atom_id res chain seq x y z
N MET A 1 24.81 14.03 -5.59
CA MET A 1 25.15 15.43 -5.87
C MET A 1 25.62 16.02 -4.55
N ILE A 2 26.83 16.52 -4.49
CA ILE A 2 27.44 17.09 -3.26
C ILE A 2 27.22 18.60 -3.38
N TYR A 3 26.51 19.17 -2.42
CA TYR A 3 26.37 20.63 -2.31
C TYR A 3 27.33 21.07 -1.20
N ASP A 4 28.25 21.96 -1.57
CA ASP A 4 29.14 22.61 -0.64
C ASP A 4 28.41 23.85 -0.07
N PHE A 5 28.09 23.80 1.20
CA PHE A 5 27.53 24.95 1.92
C PHE A 5 28.56 25.47 2.90
N ASP A 6 29.02 26.70 2.69
CA ASP A 6 29.84 27.41 3.66
C ASP A 6 28.94 27.86 4.83
N ILE A 7 29.03 27.16 5.94
CA ILE A 7 28.39 27.52 7.20
C ILE A 7 29.49 27.98 8.16
N GLY A 8 29.84 29.24 8.06
CA GLY A 8 30.68 29.91 9.09
C GLY A 8 32.14 29.46 9.14
N GLY A 9 32.80 29.28 7.99
CA GLY A 9 34.25 29.17 7.91
C GLY A 9 34.87 27.88 8.44
N LYS A 10 34.10 26.80 8.51
CA LYS A 10 34.61 25.44 8.73
C LYS A 10 34.24 24.60 7.54
N ASP A 11 35.27 24.03 6.85
CA ASP A 11 35.13 23.03 5.79
C ASP A 11 34.44 21.73 6.34
N THR A 12 33.15 21.80 6.57
CA THR A 12 32.34 20.65 6.96
C THR A 12 31.46 20.30 5.75
N ALA A 13 31.87 19.28 4.99
CA ALA A 13 31.03 18.73 3.93
C ALA A 13 29.75 18.14 4.56
N ILE A 14 28.60 18.80 4.34
CA ILE A 14 27.30 18.30 4.76
C ILE A 14 26.75 17.47 3.62
N TYR A 15 26.62 16.17 3.84
CA TYR A 15 25.96 15.28 2.92
C TYR A 15 24.43 15.45 3.04
N LEU A 16 23.85 16.22 2.12
CA LEU A 16 22.39 16.30 2.01
C LEU A 16 21.89 15.16 1.12
N ARG A 17 21.02 14.32 1.67
CA ARG A 17 20.27 13.35 0.86
C ARG A 17 19.22 14.09 0.05
N ASP A 18 19.18 13.82 -1.25
CA ASP A 18 18.13 14.32 -2.12
C ASP A 18 16.83 13.58 -1.83
N ILE A 19 15.97 14.19 -0.99
CA ILE A 19 14.65 13.65 -0.60
C ILE A 19 13.62 13.79 -1.72
N THR A 20 13.94 14.50 -2.81
CA THR A 20 13.01 14.66 -3.95
C THR A 20 13.07 13.48 -4.92
N ARG A 21 14.07 12.60 -4.78
CA ARG A 21 14.18 11.39 -5.58
C ARG A 21 13.09 10.41 -5.16
N ASN A 22 12.14 10.21 -6.07
CA ASN A 22 11.18 9.11 -5.96
C ASN A 22 11.91 7.80 -6.29
N ILE A 23 12.34 7.09 -5.25
CA ILE A 23 13.10 5.85 -5.40
C ILE A 23 12.09 4.75 -5.68
N ARG A 24 12.00 4.37 -6.95
CA ARG A 24 11.33 3.13 -7.33
C ARG A 24 12.38 2.02 -7.31
N PHE A 25 12.06 0.92 -6.64
CA PHE A 25 12.84 -0.29 -6.79
C PHE A 25 12.88 -0.65 -8.28
N ARG A 26 14.06 -0.92 -8.79
CA ARG A 26 14.15 -1.51 -10.12
C ARG A 26 13.32 -2.78 -10.10
N ARG A 27 12.40 -2.90 -11.04
CA ARG A 27 11.59 -4.11 -11.22
C ARG A 27 12.46 -5.37 -11.29
N ASP A 28 13.72 -5.21 -11.70
CA ASP A 28 14.74 -6.27 -11.78
C ASP A 28 15.08 -6.85 -10.40
N VAL A 29 15.13 -6.03 -9.35
CA VAL A 29 15.40 -6.52 -7.98
C VAL A 29 14.17 -7.23 -7.43
N LEU A 30 12.97 -6.69 -7.68
CA LEU A 30 11.71 -7.34 -7.31
C LEU A 30 11.44 -8.58 -8.15
N ALA A 31 11.82 -8.60 -9.44
CA ALA A 31 11.68 -9.77 -10.30
C ALA A 31 12.59 -10.93 -9.90
N ASN A 32 13.72 -10.64 -9.25
CA ASN A 32 14.62 -11.65 -8.70
C ASN A 32 14.15 -12.21 -7.34
N ILE A 33 13.18 -11.56 -6.69
CA ILE A 33 12.55 -12.10 -5.48
C ILE A 33 11.44 -13.05 -5.95
N THR A 34 11.79 -14.30 -6.19
CA THR A 34 10.88 -15.34 -6.67
C THR A 34 9.99 -15.92 -5.55
N ILE A 35 10.20 -15.50 -4.31
CA ILE A 35 9.49 -16.06 -3.15
C ILE A 35 8.85 -14.91 -2.36
N TYR A 36 7.55 -14.72 -2.56
CA TYR A 36 6.71 -13.89 -1.72
C TYR A 36 5.77 -14.79 -0.94
N ASP A 37 5.58 -14.46 0.33
CA ASP A 37 4.47 -14.98 1.09
C ASP A 37 3.27 -14.05 0.94
N GLU A 38 2.05 -14.57 0.97
CA GLU A 38 0.84 -13.77 1.03
C GLU A 38 0.49 -13.47 2.50
N TYR A 39 0.06 -12.25 2.74
CA TYR A 39 -0.38 -11.80 4.05
C TYR A 39 -1.69 -11.05 3.93
N ASP A 40 -2.68 -11.44 4.73
CA ASP A 40 -3.96 -10.76 4.83
C ASP A 40 -3.91 -9.79 6.01
N ILE A 41 -4.00 -8.49 5.71
CA ILE A 41 -3.96 -7.41 6.71
C ILE A 41 -5.16 -7.55 7.64
N VAL A 42 -4.90 -7.66 8.92
CA VAL A 42 -5.95 -7.68 9.96
C VAL A 42 -6.48 -6.27 10.19
N ASP A 43 -7.70 -6.15 10.69
CA ASP A 43 -8.30 -4.85 10.98
C ASP A 43 -7.41 -4.02 11.92
N ASN A 44 -7.25 -2.73 11.63
CA ASN A 44 -6.36 -1.81 12.34
C ASN A 44 -4.85 -2.10 12.24
N GLU A 45 -4.39 -3.06 11.47
CA GLU A 45 -2.95 -3.24 11.24
C GLU A 45 -2.42 -2.17 10.29
N THR A 46 -1.35 -1.50 10.71
CA THR A 46 -0.59 -0.57 9.87
C THR A 46 0.64 -1.27 9.28
N PRO A 47 1.27 -0.74 8.23
CA PRO A 47 2.50 -1.30 7.69
C PRO A 47 3.61 -1.46 8.74
N GLU A 48 3.68 -0.55 9.72
CA GLU A 48 4.63 -0.64 10.82
C GLU A 48 4.33 -1.80 11.75
N HIS A 49 3.05 -2.05 12.07
CA HIS A 49 2.66 -3.22 12.87
C HIS A 49 3.00 -4.51 12.17
N ILE A 50 2.75 -4.58 10.85
CA ILE A 50 3.07 -5.75 10.04
C ILE A 50 4.60 -5.95 9.98
N ALA A 51 5.37 -4.88 9.80
CA ALA A 51 6.82 -4.95 9.77
C ALA A 51 7.40 -5.38 11.12
N GLU A 52 6.87 -4.90 12.24
CA GLU A 52 7.27 -5.35 13.57
C GLU A 52 6.98 -6.85 13.75
N LYS A 53 5.78 -7.28 13.38
CA LYS A 53 5.34 -8.67 13.53
C LYS A 53 6.16 -9.65 12.68
N LEU A 54 6.44 -9.30 11.43
CA LEU A 54 7.12 -10.21 10.49
C LEU A 54 8.64 -10.08 10.55
N TYR A 55 9.16 -8.89 10.73
CA TYR A 55 10.58 -8.58 10.60
C TYR A 55 11.24 -8.24 11.94
N GLY A 56 10.45 -7.93 12.98
CA GLY A 56 10.93 -7.51 14.30
C GLY A 56 11.46 -6.07 14.30
N ASN A 57 11.08 -5.25 13.33
CA ASN A 57 11.46 -3.85 13.27
C ASN A 57 10.44 -3.04 12.46
N PRO A 58 9.71 -2.09 13.09
CA PRO A 58 8.68 -1.29 12.42
C PRO A 58 9.27 -0.37 11.34
N ASN A 59 10.56 -0.02 11.42
CA ASN A 59 11.22 0.79 10.41
C ASN A 59 11.31 0.10 9.03
N TYR A 60 11.00 -1.18 8.93
CA TYR A 60 10.99 -1.91 7.65
C TYR A 60 9.63 -1.86 6.93
N HIS A 61 8.67 -1.07 7.42
CA HIS A 61 7.36 -0.87 6.77
C HIS A 61 7.48 -0.44 5.31
N TRP A 62 8.48 0.37 4.97
CA TRP A 62 8.72 0.81 3.60
C TRP A 62 8.99 -0.34 2.63
N ILE A 63 9.53 -1.48 3.09
CA ILE A 63 9.74 -2.67 2.26
C ILE A 63 8.39 -3.26 1.86
N ILE A 64 7.43 -3.34 2.81
CA ILE A 64 6.06 -3.82 2.56
C ILE A 64 5.38 -2.93 1.53
N MET A 65 5.43 -1.62 1.72
CA MET A 65 4.84 -0.65 0.81
C MET A 65 5.42 -0.77 -0.60
N LEU A 66 6.73 -0.87 -0.69
CA LEU A 66 7.47 -0.90 -1.93
C LEU A 66 7.22 -2.18 -2.74
N VAL A 67 7.21 -3.35 -2.08
CA VAL A 67 6.96 -4.66 -2.70
C VAL A 67 5.55 -4.73 -3.29
N ASN A 68 4.59 -4.04 -2.67
CA ASN A 68 3.21 -3.98 -3.11
C ASN A 68 2.90 -2.78 -4.02
N GLU A 69 3.91 -1.99 -4.39
CA GLU A 69 3.75 -0.75 -5.16
C GLU A 69 2.73 0.22 -4.52
N LYS A 70 2.61 0.17 -3.18
CA LYS A 70 1.73 1.02 -2.38
C LYS A 70 2.53 2.23 -1.90
N TYR A 71 2.21 3.40 -2.44
CA TYR A 71 2.97 4.63 -2.16
C TYR A 71 2.19 5.63 -1.32
N ASP A 72 0.89 5.51 -1.29
CA ASP A 72 0.00 6.31 -0.44
C ASP A 72 -0.45 5.48 0.75
N TYR A 73 0.08 5.83 1.92
CA TYR A 73 -0.22 5.16 3.18
C TYR A 73 -1.72 5.18 3.53
N ILE A 74 -2.42 6.25 3.18
CA ILE A 74 -3.83 6.44 3.53
C ILE A 74 -4.74 5.73 2.54
N ASN A 75 -4.46 5.86 1.24
CA ASN A 75 -5.37 5.40 0.20
C ASN A 75 -5.08 3.98 -0.30
N ASP A 76 -3.83 3.51 -0.20
CA ASP A 76 -3.42 2.21 -0.73
C ASP A 76 -3.61 1.06 0.28
N PHE A 77 -3.77 1.37 1.57
CA PHE A 77 -4.02 0.38 2.62
C PHE A 77 -5.51 0.28 2.94
N PRO A 78 -5.97 -0.87 3.48
CA PRO A 78 -7.36 -1.00 3.90
C PRO A 78 -7.61 -0.09 5.11
N LEU A 79 -8.75 0.60 5.07
CA LEU A 79 -9.26 1.32 6.22
C LEU A 79 -9.71 0.33 7.29
N SER A 80 -9.64 0.74 8.55
CA SER A 80 -10.31 0.02 9.64
C SER A 80 -11.82 0.02 9.40
N TYR A 81 -12.53 -0.95 9.99
CA TYR A 81 -13.99 -1.00 9.88
C TYR A 81 -14.65 0.33 10.28
N TYR A 82 -14.18 0.93 11.35
CA TYR A 82 -14.70 2.22 11.83
C TYR A 82 -14.43 3.38 10.86
N ASP A 83 -13.23 3.45 10.29
CA ASP A 83 -12.88 4.51 9.35
C ASP A 83 -13.55 4.30 7.99
N LEU A 84 -13.75 3.05 7.57
CA LEU A 84 -14.51 2.71 6.37
C LEU A 84 -15.97 3.17 6.50
N GLU A 85 -16.61 2.87 7.65
CA GLU A 85 -18.00 3.32 7.91
C GLU A 85 -18.10 4.84 7.85
N LYS A 86 -17.17 5.56 8.50
CA LYS A 86 -17.10 7.02 8.41
C LYS A 86 -16.90 7.52 6.98
N HIS A 87 -16.00 6.87 6.23
CA HIS A 87 -15.75 7.22 4.85
C HIS A 87 -17.03 7.09 4.01
N ILE A 88 -17.75 5.98 4.15
CA ILE A 88 -19.00 5.73 3.43
C ILE A 88 -20.06 6.76 3.81
N ILE A 89 -20.25 7.03 5.10
CA ILE A 89 -21.21 8.05 5.57
C ILE A 89 -20.87 9.44 5.01
N ASN A 90 -19.61 9.81 5.02
CA ASN A 90 -19.17 11.12 4.53
C ASN A 90 -19.31 11.25 2.99
N SER A 91 -19.07 10.16 2.27
CA SER A 91 -19.10 10.16 0.79
C SER A 91 -20.53 10.08 0.24
N TYR A 92 -21.38 9.27 0.85
CA TYR A 92 -22.70 8.94 0.31
C TYR A 92 -23.87 9.38 1.19
N GLY A 93 -23.67 9.58 2.48
CA GLY A 93 -24.74 9.99 3.42
C GLY A 93 -25.97 9.06 3.33
N THR A 94 -27.13 9.65 3.03
CA THR A 94 -28.39 8.90 2.91
C THR A 94 -28.45 8.02 1.65
N THR A 95 -27.55 8.19 0.68
CA THR A 95 -27.53 7.41 -0.57
C THR A 95 -26.62 6.18 -0.49
N MET A 96 -26.05 5.86 0.66
CA MET A 96 -25.13 4.73 0.82
C MET A 96 -25.74 3.36 0.44
N HIS A 97 -27.06 3.21 0.56
CA HIS A 97 -27.77 1.99 0.16
C HIS A 97 -28.36 2.05 -1.27
N ASN A 98 -28.13 3.13 -2.00
CA ASN A 98 -28.53 3.20 -3.39
C ASN A 98 -27.63 2.28 -4.22
N ILE A 99 -28.18 1.83 -5.36
CA ILE A 99 -27.46 0.96 -6.29
C ILE A 99 -26.33 1.77 -6.92
N HIS A 100 -25.11 1.23 -6.81
CA HIS A 100 -23.92 1.75 -7.48
C HIS A 100 -23.85 1.21 -8.92
N HIS A 101 -23.97 -0.12 -9.07
CA HIS A 101 -23.95 -0.80 -10.37
C HIS A 101 -24.54 -2.21 -10.25
N TYR A 102 -24.54 -2.96 -11.35
CA TYR A 102 -24.93 -4.37 -11.38
C TYR A 102 -23.75 -5.22 -11.83
N GLU A 103 -23.62 -6.41 -11.24
CA GLU A 103 -22.59 -7.39 -11.59
C GLU A 103 -23.21 -8.74 -11.95
N ASP A 104 -22.57 -9.47 -12.85
CA ASP A 104 -22.87 -10.88 -13.10
C ASP A 104 -22.23 -11.82 -12.06
N SER A 105 -22.46 -13.12 -12.18
CA SER A 105 -21.88 -14.12 -11.31
C SER A 105 -20.34 -14.22 -11.33
N ASN A 106 -19.69 -13.59 -12.30
CA ASN A 106 -18.24 -13.54 -12.47
C ASN A 106 -17.64 -12.21 -11.97
N GLY A 107 -18.47 -11.28 -11.46
CA GLY A 107 -18.04 -9.97 -11.00
C GLY A 107 -17.82 -8.94 -12.12
N TYR A 108 -18.34 -9.17 -13.32
CA TYR A 108 -18.30 -8.17 -14.38
C TYR A 108 -19.50 -7.22 -14.29
N ILE A 109 -19.22 -5.93 -14.48
CA ILE A 109 -20.27 -4.90 -14.53
C ILE A 109 -21.14 -5.15 -15.75
N VAL A 110 -22.44 -5.24 -15.52
CA VAL A 110 -23.46 -5.53 -16.55
C VAL A 110 -24.64 -4.57 -16.43
N ASP A 111 -25.49 -4.58 -17.45
CA ASP A 111 -26.77 -3.84 -17.42
C ASP A 111 -27.75 -4.50 -16.44
N SER A 112 -28.62 -3.69 -15.84
CA SER A 112 -29.67 -4.15 -14.90
C SER A 112 -30.62 -5.21 -15.47
N THR A 113 -30.73 -5.26 -16.81
CA THR A 113 -31.60 -6.21 -17.54
C THR A 113 -30.89 -7.51 -17.91
N SER A 114 -29.59 -7.61 -17.67
CA SER A 114 -28.79 -8.79 -17.99
C SER A 114 -29.21 -10.00 -17.12
N ALA A 115 -29.21 -11.17 -17.73
CA ALA A 115 -29.54 -12.40 -17.01
C ALA A 115 -28.51 -12.66 -15.90
N GLY A 116 -28.99 -12.83 -14.66
CA GLY A 116 -28.10 -13.06 -13.50
C GLY A 116 -27.49 -11.78 -12.92
N ALA A 117 -27.90 -10.59 -13.34
CA ALA A 117 -27.45 -9.34 -12.76
C ALA A 117 -27.85 -9.22 -11.28
N SER A 118 -26.88 -8.94 -10.43
CA SER A 118 -27.03 -8.65 -9.01
C SER A 118 -26.69 -7.19 -8.73
N SER A 119 -27.51 -6.51 -7.94
CA SER A 119 -27.25 -5.12 -7.58
C SER A 119 -26.19 -5.00 -6.51
N ILE A 120 -25.20 -4.13 -6.71
CA ILE A 120 -24.21 -3.73 -5.73
C ILE A 120 -24.54 -2.32 -5.25
N THR A 121 -24.68 -2.13 -3.95
CA THR A 121 -24.92 -0.81 -3.35
C THR A 121 -23.61 -0.02 -3.22
N ASN A 122 -23.69 1.29 -3.01
CA ASN A 122 -22.53 2.12 -2.71
C ASN A 122 -21.75 1.60 -1.49
N TYR A 123 -22.46 1.15 -0.46
CA TYR A 123 -21.85 0.55 0.72
C TYR A 123 -21.05 -0.70 0.39
N GLN A 124 -21.66 -1.65 -0.31
CA GLN A 124 -21.01 -2.89 -0.74
C GLN A 124 -19.82 -2.64 -1.66
N TYR A 125 -19.93 -1.66 -2.54
CA TYR A 125 -18.82 -1.26 -3.42
C TYR A 125 -17.59 -0.82 -2.63
N GLU A 126 -17.77 0.05 -1.64
CA GLU A 126 -16.66 0.51 -0.79
C GLU A 126 -16.09 -0.62 0.09
N GLU A 127 -16.93 -1.52 0.60
CA GLU A 127 -16.46 -2.71 1.32
C GLU A 127 -15.59 -3.60 0.43
N LEU A 128 -16.04 -3.91 -0.79
CA LEU A 128 -15.29 -4.73 -1.75
C LEU A 128 -13.97 -4.06 -2.13
N LEU A 129 -14.00 -2.74 -2.36
CA LEU A 129 -12.80 -1.96 -2.66
C LEU A 129 -11.80 -2.01 -1.49
N ASN A 130 -12.28 -1.87 -0.26
CA ASN A 130 -11.45 -1.95 0.94
C ASN A 130 -10.86 -3.35 1.14
N GLU A 131 -11.67 -4.39 0.96
CA GLU A 131 -11.23 -5.79 1.04
C GLU A 131 -10.17 -6.13 -0.03
N SER A 132 -10.28 -5.58 -1.22
CA SER A 132 -9.30 -5.80 -2.29
C SER A 132 -7.89 -5.33 -1.92
N LYS A 133 -7.76 -4.42 -0.96
CA LYS A 133 -6.49 -3.88 -0.46
C LYS A 133 -5.84 -4.75 0.61
N ARG A 134 -6.58 -5.70 1.23
CA ARG A 134 -6.09 -6.48 2.39
C ARG A 134 -5.02 -7.48 2.03
N ARG A 135 -5.13 -8.13 0.88
CA ARG A 135 -4.13 -9.13 0.49
C ARG A 135 -2.90 -8.47 -0.08
N ILE A 136 -1.78 -8.65 0.61
CA ILE A 136 -0.49 -8.10 0.24
C ILE A 136 0.56 -9.20 0.12
N LYS A 137 1.63 -8.89 -0.59
CA LYS A 137 2.84 -9.70 -0.66
C LYS A 137 3.81 -9.24 0.41
N VAL A 138 4.42 -10.20 1.09
CA VAL A 138 5.46 -9.94 2.08
C VAL A 138 6.72 -10.72 1.73
N VAL A 139 7.87 -10.17 2.05
CA VAL A 139 9.16 -10.77 1.75
C VAL A 139 9.59 -11.62 2.95
N PRO A 140 10.13 -12.84 2.74
CA PRO A 140 10.69 -13.61 3.84
C PRO A 140 11.80 -12.86 4.59
N LYS A 141 11.83 -12.99 5.92
CA LYS A 141 12.78 -12.27 6.79
C LYS A 141 14.24 -12.41 6.35
N GLY A 142 14.64 -13.58 5.83
CA GLY A 142 16.01 -13.84 5.40
C GLY A 142 16.49 -12.98 4.21
N ILE A 143 15.57 -12.39 3.45
CA ILE A 143 15.88 -11.57 2.28
C ILE A 143 15.97 -10.07 2.62
N ILE A 144 15.45 -9.67 3.78
CA ILE A 144 15.37 -8.26 4.20
C ILE A 144 16.73 -7.57 4.18
N GLU A 145 17.77 -8.21 4.73
CA GLU A 145 19.12 -7.61 4.77
C GLU A 145 19.71 -7.42 3.37
N GLN A 146 19.42 -8.33 2.46
CA GLN A 146 19.83 -8.21 1.06
C GLN A 146 19.12 -7.00 0.41
N ILE A 147 17.82 -6.86 0.60
CA ILE A 147 17.04 -5.72 0.09
C ILE A 147 17.60 -4.40 0.64
N ILE A 148 17.88 -4.31 1.94
CA ILE A 148 18.45 -3.11 2.56
C ILE A 148 19.81 -2.79 1.96
N THR A 149 20.63 -3.81 1.72
CA THR A 149 21.98 -3.63 1.14
C THR A 149 21.89 -3.12 -0.28
N GLU A 150 21.02 -3.69 -1.11
CA GLU A 150 20.80 -3.22 -2.48
C GLU A 150 20.20 -1.80 -2.51
N PHE A 151 19.25 -1.53 -1.62
CA PHE A 151 18.66 -0.19 -1.51
C PHE A 151 19.71 0.88 -1.16
N LYS A 152 20.63 0.58 -0.23
CA LYS A 152 21.72 1.50 0.15
C LYS A 152 22.69 1.80 -1.00
N LYS A 153 22.81 0.94 -2.00
CA LYS A 153 23.64 1.18 -3.19
C LYS A 153 22.99 2.13 -4.18
N ILE A 154 21.67 2.29 -4.12
CA ILE A 154 20.90 3.11 -5.07
C ILE A 154 20.73 4.54 -4.56
N ILE A 155 20.82 4.74 -3.24
CA ILE A 155 20.77 6.05 -2.56
C ILE A 155 22.16 6.66 -2.52
#